data_26c10049913d836996efac04ce7c8a74
#
_entry.id   26c10049913d836996efac04ce7c8a74
#
_cell.length_a   1.000
_cell.length_b   1.000
_cell.length_c   1.000
_cell.angle_alpha   90.00
_cell.angle_beta   90.00
_cell.angle_gamma   90.00
#
_symmetry.space_group_name_H-M   'P 1'
#
loop_
_entity.id
_entity.type
_entity.pdbx_description
1 polymer ?
#
loop_
_entity_poly.entity_id
_entity_poly.type
_entity_poly.pdbx_seq_one_letter_code
_entity_poly.pdbx_strand_id
1 'polypeptide(L)'
;MATAVGMVAAEEELAADKLLALAGRVEPRDYLDVSRLVQRHGLDALCRLASQKDPCFNRRALADMLLYFPRLARQDFDVDDATYDLLRDEVATWRLVLQSGAAPPSREPPGLGL
;
A
#
# COMPACT_ATOMS: atom_id res chain seq x y z
N MET A 1 0.11 -27.43 -12.92
CA MET A 1 0.42 -26.38 -13.52
C MET A 1 -0.54 -25.30 -13.30
N ALA A 2 -1.65 -25.45 -13.72
CA ALA A 2 -2.66 -24.46 -13.46
C ALA A 2 -2.78 -24.14 -11.98
N THR A 3 -2.59 -25.13 -11.15
CA THR A 3 -2.71 -24.95 -9.71
C THR A 3 -1.71 -23.95 -9.18
N ALA A 4 -0.46 -24.08 -9.57
CA ALA A 4 0.57 -23.17 -9.09
C ALA A 4 0.30 -21.75 -9.57
N VAL A 5 -0.10 -21.65 -10.82
CA VAL A 5 -0.41 -20.32 -11.37
C VAL A 5 -1.62 -19.74 -10.64
N GLY A 6 -2.60 -20.58 -10.36
CA GLY A 6 -3.78 -20.09 -9.65
C GLY A 6 -3.44 -19.59 -8.26
N MET A 7 -2.51 -20.25 -7.57
CA MET A 7 -2.14 -19.84 -6.23
C MET A 7 -1.43 -18.49 -6.27
N VAL A 8 -0.54 -18.28 -7.21
CA VAL A 8 0.15 -17.01 -7.34
C VAL A 8 -0.84 -15.91 -7.68
N ALA A 9 -1.73 -16.20 -8.62
CA ALA A 9 -2.73 -15.21 -9.00
C ALA A 9 -3.67 -14.90 -7.83
N ALA A 10 -4.00 -15.90 -7.03
CA ALA A 10 -4.88 -15.66 -5.89
C ALA A 10 -4.25 -14.74 -4.87
N GLU A 11 -2.95 -14.90 -4.62
CA GLU A 11 -2.27 -14.01 -3.70
C GLU A 11 -2.21 -12.59 -4.24
N GLU A 12 -1.94 -12.46 -5.53
CA GLU A 12 -1.89 -11.14 -6.15
C GLU A 12 -3.26 -10.47 -6.15
N GLU A 13 -4.31 -11.24 -6.39
CA GLU A 13 -5.65 -10.70 -6.32
C GLU A 13 -5.99 -10.23 -4.92
N LEU A 14 -5.60 -11.02 -3.92
CA LEU A 14 -5.84 -10.63 -2.54
C LEU A 14 -5.10 -9.33 -2.21
N ALA A 15 -3.86 -9.23 -2.67
CA ALA A 15 -3.07 -8.03 -2.42
C ALA A 15 -3.74 -6.79 -3.03
N ALA A 16 -4.22 -6.92 -4.26
CA ALA A 16 -4.91 -5.83 -4.93
C ALA A 16 -6.19 -5.47 -4.17
N ASP A 17 -6.95 -6.49 -3.76
CA ASP A 17 -8.19 -6.25 -3.02
C ASP A 17 -7.94 -5.52 -1.72
N LYS A 18 -6.87 -5.89 -1.01
CA LYS A 18 -6.56 -5.23 0.26
C LYS A 18 -6.18 -3.78 0.07
N LEU A 19 -5.40 -3.49 -0.95
CA LEU A 19 -5.04 -2.10 -1.23
C LEU A 19 -6.26 -1.30 -1.64
N LEU A 20 -7.12 -1.88 -2.47
CA LEU A 20 -8.35 -1.20 -2.88
C LEU A 20 -9.28 -0.97 -1.69
N ALA A 21 -9.33 -1.92 -0.77
CA ALA A 21 -10.14 -1.76 0.43
C ALA A 21 -9.62 -0.61 1.28
N LEU A 22 -8.29 -0.52 1.42
CA LEU A 22 -7.70 0.57 2.18
C LEU A 22 -8.04 1.91 1.55
N ALA A 23 -7.98 1.99 0.21
CA ALA A 23 -8.30 3.22 -0.48
C ALA A 23 -9.77 3.60 -0.35
N GLY A 24 -10.63 2.61 -0.13
CA GLY A 24 -12.06 2.86 -0.11
C GLY A 24 -12.67 3.08 1.26
N ARG A 25 -12.12 2.49 2.31
CA ARG A 25 -12.78 2.57 3.62
C ARG A 25 -11.87 2.88 4.80
N VAL A 26 -10.56 2.80 4.63
CA VAL A 26 -9.61 3.24 5.67
C VAL A 26 -9.89 2.63 7.04
N GLU A 27 -9.87 1.30 7.14
CA GLU A 27 -10.05 0.64 8.41
C GLU A 27 -8.71 0.20 8.99
N PRO A 28 -8.57 0.18 10.32
CA PRO A 28 -7.30 -0.22 10.94
C PRO A 28 -6.78 -1.58 10.47
N ARG A 29 -7.67 -2.55 10.33
CA ARG A 29 -7.27 -3.87 9.90
C ARG A 29 -6.61 -3.83 8.51
N ASP A 30 -7.14 -2.99 7.63
CA ASP A 30 -6.63 -2.92 6.27
C ASP A 30 -5.20 -2.38 6.26
N TYR A 31 -4.88 -1.44 7.15
CA TYR A 31 -3.51 -0.94 7.26
C TYR A 31 -2.54 -2.07 7.62
N LEU A 32 -2.94 -2.91 8.56
CA LEU A 32 -2.07 -4.01 8.98
C LEU A 32 -1.88 -5.02 7.86
N ASP A 33 -2.95 -5.34 7.17
CA ASP A 33 -2.88 -6.28 6.06
C ASP A 33 -2.01 -5.74 4.94
N VAL A 34 -2.19 -4.47 4.60
CA VAL A 34 -1.39 -3.86 3.53
C VAL A 34 0.07 -3.77 3.95
N SER A 35 0.35 -3.50 5.23
CA SER A 35 1.73 -3.46 5.70
C SER A 35 2.43 -4.78 5.42
N ARG A 36 1.79 -5.90 5.71
CA ARG A 36 2.38 -7.21 5.46
C ARG A 36 2.62 -7.42 3.98
N LEU A 37 1.67 -7.01 3.15
CA LEU A 37 1.78 -7.20 1.72
C LEU A 37 2.86 -6.30 1.12
N VAL A 38 3.00 -5.08 1.62
CA VAL A 38 4.06 -4.19 1.17
C VAL A 38 5.42 -4.79 1.49
N GLN A 39 5.56 -5.43 2.66
CA GLN A 39 6.81 -6.05 3.03
C GLN A 39 7.16 -7.22 2.11
N ARG A 40 6.15 -7.89 1.57
CA ARG A 40 6.38 -9.03 0.70
C ARG A 40 6.57 -8.64 -0.75
N HIS A 41 5.81 -7.66 -1.23
CA HIS A 41 5.75 -7.36 -2.66
C HIS A 41 6.24 -5.96 -3.02
N GLY A 42 6.28 -5.06 -2.07
CA GLY A 42 6.59 -3.66 -2.35
C GLY A 42 5.35 -2.87 -2.72
N LEU A 43 5.37 -1.59 -2.36
CA LEU A 43 4.22 -0.72 -2.59
C LEU A 43 3.91 -0.54 -4.07
N ASP A 44 4.96 -0.37 -4.89
CA ASP A 44 4.76 -0.18 -6.32
C ASP A 44 4.08 -1.38 -6.95
N ALA A 45 4.47 -2.59 -6.54
CA ALA A 45 3.85 -3.79 -7.08
C ALA A 45 2.38 -3.85 -6.71
N LEU A 46 2.04 -3.50 -5.47
CA LEU A 46 0.65 -3.49 -5.05
C LEU A 46 -0.16 -2.48 -5.83
N CYS A 47 0.40 -1.30 -6.09
CA CYS A 47 -0.30 -0.28 -6.85
C CYS A 47 -0.53 -0.75 -8.28
N ARG A 48 0.44 -1.44 -8.88
CA ARG A 48 0.26 -1.97 -10.23
C ARG A 48 -0.86 -3.00 -10.26
N LEU A 49 -0.88 -3.89 -9.27
CA LEU A 49 -1.93 -4.91 -9.20
C LEU A 49 -3.30 -4.28 -9.01
N ALA A 50 -3.39 -3.27 -8.15
CA ALA A 50 -4.65 -2.59 -7.92
C ALA A 50 -5.12 -1.88 -9.18
N SER A 51 -4.21 -1.25 -9.92
CA SER A 51 -4.56 -0.58 -11.16
C SER A 51 -5.06 -1.55 -12.22
N GLN A 52 -4.49 -2.74 -12.26
CA GLN A 52 -4.93 -3.75 -13.21
C GLN A 52 -6.32 -4.24 -12.88
N LYS A 53 -6.64 -4.32 -11.60
CA LYS A 53 -7.94 -4.82 -11.17
C LYS A 53 -9.01 -3.75 -11.25
N ASP A 54 -8.65 -2.52 -10.95
CA ASP A 54 -9.59 -1.41 -10.93
C ASP A 54 -8.98 -0.23 -11.70
N PRO A 55 -9.43 0.01 -12.92
CA PRO A 55 -8.87 1.11 -13.72
C PRO A 55 -9.04 2.48 -13.08
N CYS A 56 -9.96 2.60 -12.13
CA CYS A 56 -10.17 3.87 -11.46
C CYS A 56 -9.19 4.08 -10.31
N PHE A 57 -8.38 3.10 -9.99
CA PHE A 57 -7.42 3.24 -8.90
C PHE A 57 -6.43 4.36 -9.22
N ASN A 58 -6.12 5.15 -8.21
CA ASN A 58 -5.28 6.32 -8.36
C ASN A 58 -4.36 6.41 -7.14
N ARG A 59 -3.05 6.48 -7.40
CA ARG A 59 -2.08 6.54 -6.30
C ARG A 59 -2.26 7.77 -5.44
N ARG A 60 -2.57 8.91 -6.06
CA ARG A 60 -2.78 10.13 -5.31
C ARG A 60 -4.01 10.03 -4.43
N ALA A 61 -5.08 9.41 -4.94
CA ALA A 61 -6.27 9.22 -4.13
C ALA A 61 -5.98 8.34 -2.92
N LEU A 62 -5.16 7.31 -3.11
CA LEU A 62 -4.76 6.47 -1.98
C LEU A 62 -3.97 7.30 -0.96
N ALA A 63 -3.05 8.15 -1.42
CA ALA A 63 -2.28 8.99 -0.52
C ALA A 63 -3.21 9.89 0.30
N ASP A 64 -4.24 10.43 -0.34
CA ASP A 64 -5.21 11.27 0.36
C ASP A 64 -5.95 10.49 1.45
N MET A 65 -6.30 9.24 1.15
CA MET A 65 -6.97 8.43 2.15
C MET A 65 -6.06 8.10 3.32
N LEU A 66 -4.76 7.98 3.09
CA LEU A 66 -3.82 7.70 4.17
C LEU A 66 -3.70 8.87 5.15
N LEU A 67 -4.15 10.06 4.75
CA LEU A 67 -4.16 11.19 5.68
C LEU A 67 -5.12 10.96 6.84
N TYR A 68 -6.05 10.03 6.72
CA TYR A 68 -6.96 9.73 7.81
C TYR A 68 -6.35 8.86 8.89
N PHE A 69 -5.16 8.32 8.64
CA PHE A 69 -4.54 7.43 9.63
C PHE A 69 -4.48 8.06 11.03
N PRO A 70 -4.06 9.32 11.20
CA PRO A 70 -3.99 9.90 12.54
C PRO A 70 -5.33 10.07 13.21
N ARG A 71 -6.41 10.02 12.44
CA ARG A 71 -7.74 10.16 13.01
C ARG A 71 -8.30 8.85 13.53
N LEU A 72 -7.67 7.74 13.20
CA LEU A 72 -8.11 6.44 13.69
C LEU A 72 -7.63 6.26 15.10
N ALA A 73 -8.50 5.69 15.94
CA ALA A 73 -8.15 5.51 17.35
C ALA A 73 -7.05 4.47 17.50
N ARG A 74 -6.06 4.79 18.33
CA ARG A 74 -4.95 3.87 18.57
C ARG A 74 -5.46 2.51 19.01
N GLN A 75 -6.46 2.49 19.86
CA GLN A 75 -6.98 1.25 20.43
C GLN A 75 -7.68 0.36 19.42
N ASP A 76 -8.07 0.93 18.27
CA ASP A 76 -8.71 0.14 17.22
C ASP A 76 -7.69 -0.72 16.48
N PHE A 77 -6.40 -0.42 16.65
CA PHE A 77 -5.34 -1.25 16.11
C PHE A 77 -4.98 -2.28 17.16
N ASP A 78 -5.32 -3.52 16.93
CA ASP A 78 -5.11 -4.58 17.90
C ASP A 78 -3.68 -5.10 17.81
N VAL A 79 -2.74 -4.24 18.17
CA VAL A 79 -1.32 -4.55 18.14
C VAL A 79 -0.63 -3.83 19.29
N ASP A 80 0.60 -4.24 19.59
CA ASP A 80 1.37 -3.58 20.63
C ASP A 80 1.88 -2.23 20.13
N ASP A 81 2.43 -1.45 21.07
CA ASP A 81 2.86 -0.10 20.76
C ASP A 81 3.99 -0.07 19.73
N ALA A 82 4.92 -1.02 19.83
CA ALA A 82 6.04 -1.06 18.89
C ALA A 82 5.54 -1.31 17.48
N THR A 83 4.60 -2.23 17.31
CA THR A 83 4.03 -2.51 16.00
C THR A 83 3.27 -1.31 15.48
N TYR A 84 2.51 -0.65 16.33
CA TYR A 84 1.77 0.54 15.91
C TYR A 84 2.72 1.64 15.46
N ASP A 85 3.81 1.86 16.20
CA ASP A 85 4.76 2.90 15.82
C ASP A 85 5.40 2.61 14.48
N LEU A 86 5.74 1.35 14.22
CA LEU A 86 6.28 0.97 12.93
C LEU A 86 5.27 1.20 11.82
N LEU A 87 4.02 0.86 12.07
CA LEU A 87 2.98 1.07 11.07
C LEU A 87 2.80 2.56 10.78
N ARG A 88 2.81 3.38 11.81
CA ARG A 88 2.69 4.82 11.64
C ARG A 88 3.80 5.35 10.74
N ASP A 89 5.03 4.89 10.98
CA ASP A 89 6.16 5.33 10.16
C ASP A 89 6.03 4.82 8.74
N GLU A 90 5.57 3.59 8.57
CA GLU A 90 5.35 3.04 7.24
C GLU A 90 4.32 3.84 6.46
N VAL A 91 3.21 4.17 7.12
CA VAL A 91 2.15 4.92 6.45
C VAL A 91 2.67 6.29 6.00
N ALA A 92 3.47 6.94 6.82
CA ALA A 92 4.06 8.22 6.44
C ALA A 92 4.95 8.06 5.21
N THR A 93 5.73 7.00 5.17
CA THR A 93 6.58 6.71 4.02
C THR A 93 5.75 6.44 2.77
N TRP A 94 4.69 5.64 2.92
CA TRP A 94 3.81 5.35 1.78
C TRP A 94 3.24 6.64 1.20
N ARG A 95 2.81 7.55 2.07
CA ARG A 95 2.25 8.81 1.60
C ARG A 95 3.25 9.60 0.78
N LEU A 96 4.48 9.66 1.24
CA LEU A 96 5.51 10.39 0.51
C LEU A 96 5.76 9.77 -0.87
N VAL A 97 5.86 8.45 -0.92
CA VAL A 97 6.08 7.77 -2.19
C VAL A 97 4.92 8.00 -3.15
N LEU A 98 3.70 7.87 -2.64
CA LEU A 98 2.51 8.02 -3.47
C LEU A 98 2.32 9.45 -3.94
N GLN A 99 2.63 10.41 -3.10
CA GLN A 99 2.46 11.81 -3.44
C GLN A 99 3.47 12.28 -4.45
N SER A 100 4.66 11.72 -4.43
CA SER A 100 5.67 12.09 -5.40
C SER A 100 5.17 11.76 -6.81
N GLY A 101 4.26 10.81 -6.89
CA GLY A 101 3.67 10.43 -8.16
C GLY A 101 4.68 9.94 -9.12
N ALA A 102 5.87 9.82 -8.67
CA ALA A 102 6.96 9.55 -9.55
C ALA A 102 7.21 8.10 -9.70
N ALA A 103 7.80 7.80 -10.78
CA ALA A 103 8.37 6.51 -10.96
C ALA A 103 9.41 6.33 -9.87
N PRO A 104 9.78 5.12 -9.63
CA PRO A 104 10.77 4.83 -8.62
C PRO A 104 11.94 5.75 -8.81
N PRO A 105 12.23 6.54 -7.84
CA PRO A 105 13.32 7.50 -7.92
C PRO A 105 14.66 6.82 -8.09
N SER A 106 14.69 5.61 -7.73
CA SER A 106 15.93 4.91 -7.81
C SER A 106 16.55 4.99 -9.18
N ARG A 107 15.76 5.35 -10.12
CA ARG A 107 16.30 5.39 -11.35
C ARG A 107 16.72 6.61 -11.70
N GLU A 108 16.64 7.24 -11.57
CA GLU A 108 17.04 8.34 -12.03
C GLU A 108 17.81 8.95 -11.68
N PRO A 109 18.34 9.05 -11.72
CA PRO A 109 19.01 9.75 -11.46
C PRO A 109 19.41 10.52 -12.03
N PRO A 110 19.57 10.42 -12.06
CA PRO A 110 19.90 11.10 -12.41
C PRO A 110 20.04 11.82 -13.09
N GLY A 111 19.98 11.54 -13.32
CA GLY A 111 20.03 12.14 -13.90
C GLY A 111 20.09 13.08 -14.06
N LEU A 112 19.97 13.06 -13.54
CA LEU A 112 19.93 13.81 -13.66
C LEU A 112 20.33 14.61 -14.04
N GLY A 113 20.43 14.31 -14.05
CA GLY A 113 20.72 14.90 -14.36
C GLY A 113 20.92 15.69 -14.65
N LEU A 114 20.92 15.74 -14.50
CA LEU A 114 20.97 16.45 -14.75
C LEU A 114 21.08 16.96 -15.11
#